data_c828cad37ca5fa2b4a4038d2f22f04a9
#
_entry.id   c828cad37ca5fa2b4a4038d2f22f04a9
#
_cell.length_a   1.000
_cell.length_b   1.000
_cell.length_c   1.000
_cell.angle_alpha   90.00
_cell.angle_beta   90.00
_cell.angle_gamma   90.00
#
_symmetry.space_group_name_H-M   'P 1'
#
loop_
_entity.id
_entity.type
_entity.pdbx_description
1 polymer ?
#
loop_
_entity_poly.entity_id
_entity_poly.type
_entity_poly.pdbx_seq_one_letter_code
_entity_poly.pdbx_strand_id
1 'polypeptide(L)'
;IMRVLGHSEKGVGYMADGYARISGKPGLCFAQSVGAANLAASLQDPYLGHSPVIAMTGRHVSAMQYRNSYQEVDHAPLYAPVTKFHGQMEVIEQMPHLIRQAFRVATSGTPRPVHLDVAGFTGDAITPLEINQPIDVDSAHTIYPAFRPAPDARVVQQAVDAIAKSKRPVIIGDRGVTISQAGSAMCALGERIGAPVTTTLDAKSMILETHPLFRGMVGTYGRSCTNHIVDEADLIIYLGSNTSDHTTAGWTMPKSGTPIIQIDIDPVELGRN
;
A
#
# COMPACT_ATOMS: atom_id res chain seq x y z
N ILE A 1 -14.48 13.35 14.74
CA ILE A 1 -14.16 12.86 13.39
C ILE A 1 -14.94 13.69 12.39
N MET A 2 -14.25 14.30 11.42
CA MET A 2 -14.89 14.96 10.30
C MET A 2 -15.45 13.91 9.34
N ARG A 3 -16.72 14.02 8.99
CA ARG A 3 -17.41 13.13 8.05
C ARG A 3 -17.63 13.85 6.73
N VAL A 4 -17.36 13.16 5.63
CA VAL A 4 -17.60 13.65 4.26
C VAL A 4 -18.55 12.67 3.58
N LEU A 5 -19.68 13.20 3.11
CA LEU A 5 -20.65 12.43 2.34
C LEU A 5 -20.24 12.43 0.87
N GLY A 6 -20.05 11.22 0.32
CA GLY A 6 -19.82 11.05 -1.12
C GLY A 6 -21.10 10.68 -1.86
N HIS A 7 -21.14 10.97 -3.16
CA HIS A 7 -22.27 10.63 -4.04
C HIS A 7 -22.12 9.24 -4.68
N SER A 8 -21.02 8.53 -4.39
CA SER A 8 -20.75 7.16 -4.85
C SER A 8 -19.81 6.48 -3.88
N GLU A 9 -20.08 5.23 -3.53
CA GLU A 9 -19.25 4.44 -2.61
C GLU A 9 -17.85 4.22 -3.19
N LYS A 10 -17.74 4.03 -4.50
CA LYS A 10 -16.44 3.96 -5.19
C LYS A 10 -15.66 5.28 -5.03
N GLY A 11 -16.32 6.42 -5.19
CA GLY A 11 -15.72 7.73 -4.94
C GLY A 11 -15.23 7.89 -3.51
N VAL A 12 -16.00 7.41 -2.52
CA VAL A 12 -15.62 7.46 -1.09
C VAL A 12 -14.36 6.63 -0.83
N GLY A 13 -14.22 5.45 -1.45
CA GLY A 13 -13.00 4.65 -1.34
C GLY A 13 -11.77 5.37 -1.89
N TYR A 14 -11.87 6.01 -3.05
CA TYR A 14 -10.78 6.83 -3.61
C TYR A 14 -10.47 8.07 -2.76
N MET A 15 -11.47 8.68 -2.12
CA MET A 15 -11.24 9.79 -1.18
C MET A 15 -10.45 9.32 0.05
N ALA A 16 -10.76 8.15 0.59
CA ALA A 16 -10.02 7.55 1.71
C ALA A 16 -8.58 7.19 1.30
N ASP A 17 -8.37 6.65 0.10
CA ASP A 17 -7.04 6.38 -0.45
C ASP A 17 -6.23 7.67 -0.63
N GLY A 18 -6.80 8.69 -1.27
CA GLY A 18 -6.15 9.99 -1.43
C GLY A 18 -5.77 10.62 -0.08
N TYR A 19 -6.66 10.54 0.91
CA TYR A 19 -6.35 10.99 2.26
C TYR A 19 -5.16 10.21 2.86
N ALA A 20 -5.16 8.88 2.74
CA ALA A 20 -4.08 8.07 3.28
C ALA A 20 -2.73 8.41 2.64
N ARG A 21 -2.68 8.53 1.31
CA ARG A 21 -1.45 8.86 0.56
C ARG A 21 -0.85 10.21 0.94
N ILE A 22 -1.68 11.21 1.18
CA ILE A 22 -1.21 12.58 1.47
C ILE A 22 -0.93 12.80 2.94
N SER A 23 -1.77 12.24 3.83
CA SER A 23 -1.64 12.50 5.28
C SER A 23 -0.63 11.58 5.98
N GLY A 24 -0.26 10.44 5.37
CA GLY A 24 0.52 9.39 6.02
C GLY A 24 -0.26 8.65 7.13
N LYS A 25 -1.60 8.74 7.12
CA LYS A 25 -2.50 8.13 8.11
C LYS A 25 -3.50 7.22 7.42
N PRO A 26 -4.02 6.18 8.10
CA PRO A 26 -5.08 5.35 7.53
C PRO A 26 -6.32 6.15 7.14
N GLY A 27 -6.84 5.93 5.93
CA GLY A 27 -8.11 6.47 5.48
C GLY A 27 -9.27 5.58 5.91
N LEU A 28 -10.41 6.17 6.34
CA LEU A 28 -11.61 5.42 6.69
C LEU A 28 -12.72 5.71 5.69
N CYS A 29 -13.43 4.68 5.27
CA CYS A 29 -14.61 4.80 4.43
C CYS A 29 -15.71 3.82 4.85
N PHE A 30 -16.95 4.20 4.56
CA PHE A 30 -18.13 3.47 5.00
C PHE A 30 -19.10 3.29 3.85
N ALA A 31 -19.71 2.12 3.76
CA ALA A 31 -20.83 1.83 2.87
C ALA A 31 -21.75 0.80 3.53
N GLN A 32 -22.98 0.69 3.05
CA GLN A 32 -23.88 -0.35 3.54
C GLN A 32 -24.27 -1.32 2.44
N SER A 33 -24.55 -2.55 2.81
CA SER A 33 -25.27 -3.53 2.01
C SER A 33 -24.78 -3.57 0.54
N VAL A 34 -25.63 -3.33 -0.44
CA VAL A 34 -25.27 -3.37 -1.87
C VAL A 34 -24.21 -2.31 -2.24
N GLY A 35 -24.16 -1.18 -1.54
CA GLY A 35 -23.11 -0.16 -1.74
C GLY A 35 -21.71 -0.67 -1.40
N ALA A 36 -21.60 -1.69 -0.56
CA ALA A 36 -20.33 -2.37 -0.29
C ALA A 36 -19.70 -2.98 -1.55
N ALA A 37 -20.49 -3.48 -2.49
CA ALA A 37 -19.98 -3.99 -3.76
C ALA A 37 -19.32 -2.87 -4.60
N ASN A 38 -19.92 -1.69 -4.63
CA ASN A 38 -19.33 -0.51 -5.29
C ASN A 38 -18.05 -0.04 -4.60
N LEU A 39 -18.01 -0.08 -3.26
CA LEU A 39 -16.85 0.30 -2.48
C LEU A 39 -15.69 -0.66 -2.73
N ALA A 40 -15.92 -1.97 -2.78
CA ALA A 40 -14.88 -2.98 -3.01
C ALA A 40 -14.07 -2.70 -4.29
N ALA A 41 -14.73 -2.26 -5.38
CA ALA A 41 -14.07 -1.94 -6.64
C ALA A 41 -13.02 -0.82 -6.52
N SER A 42 -13.17 0.10 -5.56
CA SER A 42 -12.21 1.18 -5.33
C SER A 42 -11.01 0.79 -4.46
N LEU A 43 -11.04 -0.38 -3.84
CA LEU A 43 -9.96 -0.84 -2.96
C LEU A 43 -8.84 -1.56 -3.69
N GLN A 44 -9.02 -1.91 -4.96
CA GLN A 44 -7.97 -2.53 -5.76
C GLN A 44 -6.76 -1.62 -5.90
N ASP A 45 -6.98 -0.33 -6.20
CA ASP A 45 -5.91 0.64 -6.38
C ASP A 45 -5.09 0.86 -5.08
N PRO A 46 -5.69 1.16 -3.92
CA PRO A 46 -4.95 1.22 -2.67
C PRO A 46 -4.31 -0.13 -2.25
N TYR A 47 -4.86 -1.27 -2.67
CA TYR A 47 -4.23 -2.58 -2.41
C TYR A 47 -2.91 -2.73 -3.16
N LEU A 48 -2.88 -2.41 -4.45
CA LEU A 48 -1.67 -2.43 -5.29
C LEU A 48 -0.74 -1.26 -4.98
N GLY A 49 -1.30 -0.09 -4.65
CA GLY A 49 -0.57 1.14 -4.31
C GLY A 49 -0.10 1.21 -2.85
N HIS A 50 -0.25 0.12 -2.07
CA HIS A 50 0.23 0.02 -0.68
C HIS A 50 -0.30 1.15 0.23
N SER A 51 -1.60 1.38 0.19
CA SER A 51 -2.27 2.45 0.92
C SER A 51 -3.19 1.87 2.00
N PRO A 52 -3.07 2.26 3.27
CA PRO A 52 -3.90 1.71 4.34
C PRO A 52 -5.28 2.37 4.33
N VAL A 53 -6.27 1.69 3.79
CA VAL A 53 -7.68 2.07 3.84
C VAL A 53 -8.42 1.10 4.74
N ILE A 54 -9.18 1.62 5.70
CA ILE A 54 -10.07 0.83 6.55
C ILE A 54 -11.49 1.02 6.02
N ALA A 55 -11.99 0.02 5.30
CA ALA A 55 -13.34 -0.01 4.78
C ALA A 55 -14.26 -0.69 5.81
N MET A 56 -15.33 -0.02 6.17
CA MET A 56 -16.36 -0.60 7.04
C MET A 56 -17.67 -0.68 6.26
N THR A 57 -18.29 -1.85 6.27
CA THR A 57 -19.56 -2.07 5.57
C THR A 57 -20.62 -2.60 6.52
N GLY A 58 -21.87 -2.32 6.19
CA GLY A 58 -23.00 -2.84 6.93
C GLY A 58 -23.64 -4.01 6.20
N ARG A 59 -24.01 -5.06 6.92
CA ARG A 59 -24.75 -6.22 6.43
C ARG A 59 -25.92 -6.57 7.32
N HIS A 60 -26.81 -7.43 6.85
CA HIS A 60 -27.87 -7.97 7.68
C HIS A 60 -27.32 -8.80 8.84
N VAL A 61 -28.06 -8.84 9.94
CA VAL A 61 -27.76 -9.73 11.06
C VAL A 61 -27.81 -11.18 10.59
N SER A 62 -27.02 -12.05 11.24
CA SER A 62 -26.88 -13.45 10.82
C SER A 62 -28.22 -14.21 10.79
N ALA A 63 -29.18 -13.87 11.65
CA ALA A 63 -30.53 -14.45 11.64
C ALA A 63 -31.34 -14.16 10.35
N MET A 64 -30.98 -13.16 9.57
CA MET A 64 -31.64 -12.76 8.31
C MET A 64 -30.91 -13.26 7.06
N GLN A 65 -29.71 -13.80 7.21
CA GLN A 65 -28.91 -14.30 6.08
C GLN A 65 -29.55 -15.55 5.46
N TYR A 66 -29.30 -15.74 4.15
CA TYR A 66 -29.81 -16.86 3.35
C TYR A 66 -31.34 -16.92 3.27
N ARG A 67 -32.01 -15.80 3.45
CA ARG A 67 -33.46 -15.68 3.43
C ARG A 67 -33.99 -14.76 2.31
N ASN A 68 -33.13 -14.40 1.34
CA ASN A 68 -33.42 -13.42 0.30
C ASN A 68 -33.80 -12.04 0.90
N SER A 69 -33.07 -11.62 1.93
CA SER A 69 -33.26 -10.31 2.53
C SER A 69 -32.96 -9.20 1.52
N TYR A 70 -33.67 -8.09 1.62
CA TYR A 70 -33.47 -6.96 0.71
C TYR A 70 -32.01 -6.48 0.74
N GLN A 71 -31.38 -6.36 -0.42
CA GLN A 71 -29.97 -5.98 -0.58
C GLN A 71 -28.97 -6.94 0.13
N GLU A 72 -29.32 -8.19 0.31
CA GLU A 72 -28.39 -9.18 0.85
C GLU A 72 -27.26 -9.47 -0.13
N VAL A 73 -26.02 -9.23 0.32
CA VAL A 73 -24.79 -9.52 -0.43
C VAL A 73 -23.77 -10.13 0.53
N ASP A 74 -23.11 -11.19 0.10
CA ASP A 74 -21.96 -11.74 0.83
C ASP A 74 -20.73 -10.86 0.53
N HIS A 75 -20.29 -10.11 1.53
CA HIS A 75 -19.18 -9.17 1.36
C HIS A 75 -17.82 -9.85 1.42
N ALA A 76 -17.66 -10.97 2.14
CA ALA A 76 -16.37 -11.61 2.33
C ALA A 76 -15.67 -11.98 1.01
N PRO A 77 -16.32 -12.63 0.04
CA PRO A 77 -15.71 -12.93 -1.26
C PRO A 77 -15.39 -11.70 -2.09
N LEU A 78 -16.18 -10.63 -1.96
CA LEU A 78 -15.93 -9.37 -2.69
C LEU A 78 -14.67 -8.65 -2.21
N TYR A 79 -14.39 -8.70 -0.90
CA TYR A 79 -13.28 -8.00 -0.30
C TYR A 79 -11.99 -8.81 -0.20
N ALA A 80 -12.07 -10.14 -0.27
CA ALA A 80 -10.92 -11.04 -0.15
C ALA A 80 -9.73 -10.67 -1.09
N PRO A 81 -9.94 -10.38 -2.39
CA PRO A 81 -8.84 -10.09 -3.30
C PRO A 81 -8.27 -8.68 -3.18
N VAL A 82 -8.96 -7.76 -2.49
CA VAL A 82 -8.61 -6.33 -2.42
C VAL A 82 -8.33 -5.84 -1.01
N THR A 83 -8.22 -6.75 -0.03
CA THR A 83 -7.87 -6.45 1.36
C THR A 83 -6.90 -7.48 1.92
N LYS A 84 -6.07 -7.07 2.88
CA LYS A 84 -5.17 -8.01 3.57
C LYS A 84 -5.76 -8.58 4.86
N PHE A 85 -6.93 -8.10 5.27
CA PHE A 85 -7.68 -8.59 6.41
C PHE A 85 -9.17 -8.30 6.21
N HIS A 86 -9.99 -9.28 6.56
CA HIS A 86 -11.44 -9.18 6.63
C HIS A 86 -11.90 -9.63 8.00
N GLY A 87 -12.63 -8.76 8.71
CA GLY A 87 -13.21 -9.06 10.01
C GLY A 87 -14.72 -8.88 9.98
N GLN A 88 -15.46 -9.91 10.42
CA GLN A 88 -16.90 -9.84 10.60
C GLN A 88 -17.24 -9.56 12.06
N MET A 89 -18.06 -8.54 12.27
CA MET A 89 -18.56 -8.17 13.60
C MET A 89 -20.02 -8.61 13.73
N GLU A 90 -20.24 -9.56 14.61
CA GLU A 90 -21.60 -10.11 14.89
C GLU A 90 -22.26 -9.39 16.07
N VAL A 91 -21.47 -9.00 17.05
CA VAL A 91 -21.91 -8.33 18.26
C VAL A 91 -21.04 -7.11 18.54
N ILE A 92 -21.66 -6.09 19.14
CA ILE A 92 -21.02 -4.78 19.32
C ILE A 92 -19.76 -4.83 20.19
N GLU A 93 -19.67 -5.77 21.11
CA GLU A 93 -18.53 -5.97 22.01
C GLU A 93 -17.25 -6.35 21.26
N GLN A 94 -17.37 -6.85 20.02
CA GLN A 94 -16.22 -7.15 19.15
C GLN A 94 -15.60 -5.88 18.54
N MET A 95 -16.33 -4.76 18.48
CA MET A 95 -15.89 -3.56 17.78
C MET A 95 -14.54 -3.01 18.28
N PRO A 96 -14.27 -2.86 19.59
CA PRO A 96 -13.02 -2.29 20.05
C PRO A 96 -11.79 -3.09 19.61
N HIS A 97 -11.84 -4.42 19.67
CA HIS A 97 -10.69 -5.23 19.27
C HIS A 97 -10.55 -5.34 17.74
N LEU A 98 -11.67 -5.40 16.98
CA LEU A 98 -11.62 -5.43 15.52
C LEU A 98 -11.11 -4.11 14.93
N ILE A 99 -11.49 -2.97 15.51
CA ILE A 99 -10.93 -1.68 15.10
C ILE A 99 -9.42 -1.64 15.38
N ARG A 100 -8.97 -2.03 16.58
CA ARG A 100 -7.53 -2.13 16.87
C ARG A 100 -6.81 -3.04 15.89
N GLN A 101 -7.39 -4.19 15.59
CA GLN A 101 -6.83 -5.14 14.63
C GLN A 101 -6.78 -4.55 13.22
N ALA A 102 -7.82 -3.84 12.78
CA ALA A 102 -7.87 -3.19 11.48
C ALA A 102 -6.74 -2.17 11.32
N PHE A 103 -6.55 -1.28 12.28
CA PHE A 103 -5.45 -0.31 12.26
C PHE A 103 -4.09 -1.01 12.26
N ARG A 104 -3.89 -1.99 13.13
CA ARG A 104 -2.66 -2.78 13.22
C ARG A 104 -2.31 -3.44 11.89
N VAL A 105 -3.26 -4.15 11.29
CA VAL A 105 -3.01 -4.89 10.04
C VAL A 105 -2.84 -3.94 8.86
N ALA A 106 -3.65 -2.89 8.75
CA ALA A 106 -3.56 -1.94 7.65
C ALA A 106 -2.20 -1.25 7.57
N THR A 107 -1.55 -0.97 8.73
CA THR A 107 -0.33 -0.17 8.83
C THR A 107 0.96 -0.96 9.00
N SER A 108 0.90 -2.25 9.32
CA SER A 108 2.08 -3.09 9.57
C SER A 108 2.55 -3.82 8.31
N GLY A 109 3.86 -4.03 8.18
CA GLY A 109 4.44 -4.59 6.96
C GLY A 109 4.12 -3.72 5.75
N THR A 110 3.81 -4.32 4.60
CA THR A 110 3.27 -3.58 3.45
C THR A 110 1.89 -3.02 3.81
N PRO A 111 1.71 -1.69 3.86
CA PRO A 111 0.38 -1.12 4.11
C PRO A 111 -0.59 -1.51 3.00
N ARG A 112 -1.82 -1.87 3.36
CA ARG A 112 -2.87 -2.23 2.39
C ARG A 112 -4.24 -2.07 3.02
N PRO A 113 -5.33 -2.05 2.23
CA PRO A 113 -6.69 -1.99 2.75
C PRO A 113 -7.04 -3.17 3.65
N VAL A 114 -7.95 -2.92 4.58
CA VAL A 114 -8.62 -3.91 5.43
C VAL A 114 -10.12 -3.66 5.42
N HIS A 115 -10.89 -4.70 5.69
CA HIS A 115 -12.34 -4.63 5.67
C HIS A 115 -12.93 -5.10 7.00
N LEU A 116 -13.87 -4.34 7.54
CA LEU A 116 -14.72 -4.70 8.68
C LEU A 116 -16.17 -4.74 8.24
N ASP A 117 -16.83 -5.86 8.40
CA ASP A 117 -18.23 -6.07 8.05
C ASP A 117 -19.09 -6.13 9.30
N VAL A 118 -20.02 -5.18 9.42
CA VAL A 118 -20.77 -4.91 10.66
C VAL A 118 -22.20 -5.44 10.53
N ALA A 119 -22.56 -6.41 11.34
CA ALA A 119 -23.94 -6.92 11.38
C ALA A 119 -24.92 -5.88 11.95
N GLY A 120 -26.10 -5.79 11.35
CA GLY A 120 -27.18 -4.90 11.82
C GLY A 120 -27.02 -3.44 11.36
N PHE A 121 -26.07 -3.13 10.51
CA PHE A 121 -25.88 -1.81 9.92
C PHE A 121 -26.38 -1.77 8.46
N THR A 122 -27.69 -1.90 8.30
CA THR A 122 -28.34 -1.91 6.98
C THR A 122 -29.54 -0.98 6.96
N GLY A 123 -29.40 0.21 6.34
CA GLY A 123 -30.52 1.11 6.06
C GLY A 123 -31.45 1.35 7.24
N ASP A 124 -32.68 0.89 7.12
CA ASP A 124 -33.75 1.10 8.11
C ASP A 124 -33.61 0.25 9.38
N ALA A 125 -32.69 -0.70 9.40
CA ALA A 125 -32.50 -1.64 10.51
C ALA A 125 -31.26 -1.33 11.37
N ILE A 126 -30.93 -0.07 11.55
CA ILE A 126 -29.86 0.34 12.48
C ILE A 126 -30.33 0.06 13.89
N THR A 127 -29.77 -0.98 14.51
CA THR A 127 -29.97 -1.23 15.93
C THR A 127 -29.13 -0.22 16.72
N PRO A 128 -29.74 0.64 17.57
CA PRO A 128 -28.96 1.53 18.42
C PRO A 128 -28.18 0.68 19.43
N LEU A 129 -26.86 0.75 19.33
CA LEU A 129 -25.96 0.00 20.19
C LEU A 129 -25.00 1.00 20.85
N GLU A 130 -24.77 0.85 22.14
CA GLU A 130 -23.81 1.64 22.90
C GLU A 130 -22.62 0.77 23.28
N ILE A 131 -21.43 1.30 23.04
CA ILE A 131 -20.18 0.68 23.48
C ILE A 131 -19.71 1.39 24.74
N ASN A 132 -19.70 0.68 25.87
CA ASN A 132 -19.17 1.17 27.13
C ASN A 132 -17.66 0.93 27.30
N GLN A 133 -17.00 0.37 26.29
CA GLN A 133 -15.57 0.12 26.29
C GLN A 133 -14.85 1.15 25.42
N PRO A 134 -13.70 1.68 25.86
CA PRO A 134 -12.95 2.61 25.05
C PRO A 134 -12.40 1.91 23.80
N ILE A 135 -12.53 2.59 22.67
CA ILE A 135 -11.82 2.21 21.44
C ILE A 135 -10.47 2.93 21.50
N ASP A 136 -9.45 2.20 21.91
CA ASP A 136 -8.09 2.71 21.98
C ASP A 136 -7.24 2.06 20.87
N VAL A 137 -6.65 2.90 20.04
CA VAL A 137 -5.73 2.49 18.98
C VAL A 137 -4.33 2.94 19.37
N ASP A 138 -3.39 1.98 19.39
CA ASP A 138 -1.98 2.28 19.63
C ASP A 138 -1.51 3.36 18.64
N SER A 139 -0.88 4.41 19.16
CA SER A 139 -0.41 5.56 18.40
C SER A 139 0.55 5.16 17.27
N ALA A 140 1.32 4.08 17.44
CA ALA A 140 2.19 3.54 16.38
C ALA A 140 1.42 3.14 15.11
N HIS A 141 0.15 2.76 15.24
CA HIS A 141 -0.72 2.35 14.13
C HIS A 141 -1.59 3.48 13.56
N THR A 142 -1.38 4.71 14.00
CA THR A 142 -2.06 5.89 13.43
C THR A 142 -1.31 6.49 12.23
N ILE A 143 -0.12 5.99 11.94
CA ILE A 143 0.72 6.32 10.78
C ILE A 143 1.17 5.04 10.09
N TYR A 144 1.76 5.14 8.91
CA TYR A 144 2.30 3.97 8.21
C TYR A 144 3.62 4.29 7.49
N PRO A 145 4.49 3.28 7.38
CA PRO A 145 4.44 1.99 8.04
C PRO A 145 4.62 2.15 9.54
N ALA A 146 3.88 1.36 10.33
CA ALA A 146 3.94 1.43 11.79
C ALA A 146 5.34 1.03 12.33
N PHE A 147 5.99 0.10 11.67
CA PHE A 147 7.32 -0.40 12.02
C PHE A 147 8.22 -0.50 10.80
N ARG A 148 9.51 -0.26 11.01
CA ARG A 148 10.56 -0.42 10.00
C ARG A 148 11.59 -1.41 10.54
N PRO A 149 11.53 -2.72 10.16
CA PRO A 149 12.49 -3.71 10.62
C PRO A 149 13.88 -3.42 10.07
N ALA A 150 14.89 -3.67 10.87
CA ALA A 150 16.28 -3.59 10.41
C ALA A 150 16.60 -4.79 9.49
N PRO A 151 17.42 -4.60 8.44
CA PRO A 151 17.85 -5.68 7.58
C PRO A 151 18.89 -6.58 8.28
N ASP A 152 19.04 -7.83 7.80
CA ASP A 152 20.12 -8.73 8.24
C ASP A 152 21.49 -8.16 7.83
N ALA A 153 22.40 -7.99 8.79
CA ALA A 153 23.71 -7.40 8.57
C ALA A 153 24.55 -8.16 7.52
N ARG A 154 24.40 -9.47 7.42
CA ARG A 154 25.10 -10.29 6.40
C ARG A 154 24.61 -9.95 4.99
N VAL A 155 23.31 -9.79 4.82
CA VAL A 155 22.73 -9.43 3.53
C VAL A 155 23.12 -8.00 3.15
N VAL A 156 23.19 -7.08 4.12
CA VAL A 156 23.72 -5.72 3.88
C VAL A 156 25.16 -5.78 3.39
N GLN A 157 26.03 -6.62 4.02
CA GLN A 157 27.42 -6.75 3.57
C GLN A 157 27.50 -7.30 2.14
N GLN A 158 26.69 -8.30 1.79
CA GLN A 158 26.61 -8.81 0.41
C GLN A 158 26.22 -7.73 -0.60
N ALA A 159 25.26 -6.87 -0.23
CA ALA A 159 24.86 -5.74 -1.07
C ALA A 159 26.01 -4.73 -1.24
N VAL A 160 26.74 -4.40 -0.16
CA VAL A 160 27.91 -3.53 -0.21
C VAL A 160 29.00 -4.11 -1.12
N ASP A 161 29.27 -5.41 -1.02
CA ASP A 161 30.26 -6.10 -1.84
C ASP A 161 29.86 -6.11 -3.33
N ALA A 162 28.57 -6.25 -3.64
CA ALA A 162 28.05 -6.16 -4.99
C ALA A 162 28.19 -4.73 -5.57
N ILE A 163 27.84 -3.73 -4.78
CA ILE A 163 27.99 -2.31 -5.14
C ILE A 163 29.47 -1.98 -5.43
N ALA A 164 30.38 -2.44 -4.57
CA ALA A 164 31.82 -2.16 -4.74
C ALA A 164 32.43 -2.77 -6.02
N LYS A 165 31.82 -3.82 -6.58
CA LYS A 165 32.24 -4.46 -7.82
C LYS A 165 31.60 -3.85 -9.07
N SER A 166 30.50 -3.16 -8.93
CA SER A 166 29.77 -2.53 -10.03
C SER A 166 30.50 -1.28 -10.56
N LYS A 167 30.41 -1.08 -11.86
CA LYS A 167 30.96 0.10 -12.54
C LYS A 167 29.87 1.07 -13.01
N ARG A 168 28.65 0.58 -13.19
CA ARG A 168 27.51 1.35 -13.67
C ARG A 168 26.24 0.99 -12.88
N PRO A 169 26.26 1.17 -11.53
CA PRO A 169 25.07 0.93 -10.73
C PRO A 169 23.99 1.96 -11.02
N VAL A 170 22.71 1.56 -10.95
CA VAL A 170 21.56 2.46 -11.06
C VAL A 170 20.63 2.24 -9.87
N ILE A 171 20.14 3.31 -9.26
CA ILE A 171 19.19 3.25 -8.16
C ILE A 171 17.80 3.60 -8.69
N ILE A 172 16.83 2.75 -8.40
CA ILE A 172 15.43 2.94 -8.76
C ILE A 172 14.60 3.00 -7.47
N GLY A 173 14.05 4.19 -7.17
CA GLY A 173 13.11 4.37 -6.07
C GLY A 173 11.67 4.18 -6.53
N ASP A 174 10.91 3.42 -5.74
CA ASP A 174 9.51 3.13 -6.02
C ASP A 174 8.63 3.50 -4.82
N ARG A 175 7.39 3.06 -4.79
CA ARG A 175 6.38 3.40 -3.79
C ARG A 175 6.87 3.34 -2.35
N GLY A 176 7.71 2.35 -2.00
CA GLY A 176 8.27 2.22 -0.66
C GLY A 176 9.15 3.40 -0.24
N VAL A 177 9.85 4.05 -1.19
CA VAL A 177 10.60 5.30 -0.92
C VAL A 177 9.66 6.43 -0.52
N THR A 178 8.52 6.55 -1.21
CA THR A 178 7.47 7.52 -0.87
C THR A 178 6.92 7.28 0.53
N ILE A 179 6.49 6.05 0.81
CA ILE A 179 5.90 5.67 2.09
C ILE A 179 6.89 5.86 3.25
N SER A 180 8.17 5.53 3.03
CA SER A 180 9.22 5.64 4.05
C SER A 180 9.83 7.04 4.15
N GLN A 181 9.45 7.96 3.25
CA GLN A 181 10.05 9.31 3.13
C GLN A 181 11.58 9.24 2.95
N ALA A 182 12.05 8.25 2.19
CA ALA A 182 13.46 7.91 2.08
C ALA A 182 14.18 8.59 0.89
N GLY A 183 13.58 9.61 0.27
CA GLY A 183 14.16 10.29 -0.90
C GLY A 183 15.55 10.89 -0.65
N SER A 184 15.78 11.53 0.51
CA SER A 184 17.08 12.07 0.89
C SER A 184 18.12 10.96 1.10
N ALA A 185 17.76 9.87 1.73
CA ALA A 185 18.67 8.73 1.92
C ALA A 185 19.04 8.08 0.59
N MET A 186 18.08 7.97 -0.34
CA MET A 186 18.31 7.49 -1.70
C MET A 186 19.29 8.38 -2.47
N CYS A 187 19.14 9.71 -2.39
CA CYS A 187 20.09 10.65 -2.98
C CYS A 187 21.49 10.49 -2.36
N ALA A 188 21.59 10.44 -1.03
CA ALA A 188 22.87 10.27 -0.34
C ALA A 188 23.58 8.96 -0.72
N LEU A 189 22.83 7.87 -0.90
CA LEU A 189 23.40 6.63 -1.44
C LEU A 189 23.93 6.84 -2.86
N GLY A 190 23.16 7.48 -3.73
CA GLY A 190 23.57 7.80 -5.10
C GLY A 190 24.86 8.63 -5.15
N GLU A 191 24.94 9.68 -4.32
CA GLU A 191 26.14 10.52 -4.19
C GLU A 191 27.35 9.72 -3.69
N ARG A 192 27.14 8.86 -2.70
CA ARG A 192 28.21 8.05 -2.11
C ARG A 192 28.84 7.06 -3.08
N ILE A 193 28.03 6.48 -3.97
CA ILE A 193 28.49 5.43 -4.92
C ILE A 193 28.63 5.95 -6.36
N GLY A 194 28.32 7.23 -6.61
CA GLY A 194 28.37 7.84 -7.95
C GLY A 194 27.28 7.29 -8.90
N ALA A 195 26.16 6.80 -8.37
CA ALA A 195 25.09 6.18 -9.16
C ALA A 195 24.01 7.18 -9.59
N PRO A 196 23.52 7.12 -10.83
CA PRO A 196 22.31 7.83 -11.21
C PRO A 196 21.12 7.30 -10.40
N VAL A 197 20.20 8.22 -10.12
CA VAL A 197 19.00 7.98 -9.32
C VAL A 197 17.78 8.21 -10.20
N THR A 198 16.86 7.25 -10.22
CA THR A 198 15.62 7.28 -11.00
C THR A 198 14.43 6.98 -10.10
N THR A 199 13.24 7.33 -10.53
CA THR A 199 12.00 6.99 -9.81
C THR A 199 11.02 6.31 -10.73
N THR A 200 10.13 5.50 -10.16
CA THR A 200 8.94 5.05 -10.85
C THR A 200 7.86 6.13 -10.85
N LEU A 201 6.72 5.87 -11.47
CA LEU A 201 5.56 6.76 -11.41
C LEU A 201 5.07 6.97 -9.96
N ASP A 202 5.08 5.91 -9.15
CA ASP A 202 4.61 5.94 -7.76
C ASP A 202 5.55 6.66 -6.80
N ALA A 203 6.81 6.87 -7.20
CA ALA A 203 7.79 7.64 -6.45
C ALA A 203 8.10 8.99 -7.09
N LYS A 204 7.32 9.43 -8.06
CA LYS A 204 7.50 10.74 -8.68
C LYS A 204 7.44 11.84 -7.61
N SER A 205 8.31 12.83 -7.73
CA SER A 205 8.44 13.97 -6.81
C SER A 205 9.06 13.66 -5.44
N MET A 206 9.54 12.43 -5.20
CA MET A 206 10.29 12.10 -3.96
C MET A 206 11.71 12.66 -3.96
N ILE A 207 12.20 13.04 -5.11
CA ILE A 207 13.49 13.70 -5.33
C ILE A 207 13.23 14.96 -6.14
N LEU A 208 13.95 16.02 -5.85
CA LEU A 208 13.92 17.23 -6.67
C LEU A 208 14.45 16.90 -8.07
N GLU A 209 13.70 17.25 -9.10
CA GLU A 209 14.09 17.00 -10.50
C GLU A 209 15.36 17.75 -10.91
N THR A 210 15.76 18.75 -10.11
CA THR A 210 17.01 19.51 -10.26
C THR A 210 18.22 18.83 -9.62
N HIS A 211 18.03 17.69 -8.92
CA HIS A 211 19.14 16.98 -8.29
C HIS A 211 20.13 16.46 -9.35
N PRO A 212 21.46 16.68 -9.19
CA PRO A 212 22.46 16.37 -10.23
C PRO A 212 22.49 14.93 -10.70
N LEU A 213 22.12 13.98 -9.84
CA LEU A 213 22.09 12.55 -10.16
C LEU A 213 20.72 12.07 -10.66
N PHE A 214 19.67 12.89 -10.58
CA PHE A 214 18.34 12.48 -11.03
C PHE A 214 18.30 12.36 -12.56
N ARG A 215 17.78 11.25 -13.06
CA ARG A 215 17.71 10.94 -14.49
C ARG A 215 16.30 10.79 -15.01
N GLY A 216 15.30 11.14 -14.19
CA GLY A 216 13.90 11.05 -14.57
C GLY A 216 13.23 9.77 -14.14
N MET A 217 12.06 9.55 -14.70
CA MET A 217 11.20 8.42 -14.39
C MET A 217 11.51 7.24 -15.32
N VAL A 218 11.55 6.04 -14.74
CA VAL A 218 11.77 4.75 -15.43
C VAL A 218 10.45 4.00 -15.64
N GLY A 219 10.45 3.04 -16.53
CA GLY A 219 9.35 2.10 -16.78
C GLY A 219 8.50 2.44 -18.00
N THR A 220 7.30 1.87 -18.08
CA THR A 220 6.39 2.00 -19.24
C THR A 220 6.06 3.46 -19.57
N TYR A 221 5.87 4.29 -18.54
CA TYR A 221 5.58 5.72 -18.69
C TYR A 221 6.83 6.59 -18.49
N GLY A 222 8.02 5.94 -18.43
CA GLY A 222 9.29 6.60 -18.26
C GLY A 222 9.81 7.23 -19.54
N ARG A 223 10.94 7.95 -19.40
CA ARG A 223 11.64 8.53 -20.56
C ARG A 223 12.55 7.46 -21.18
N SER A 224 12.63 7.42 -22.51
CA SER A 224 13.51 6.49 -23.22
C SER A 224 14.97 6.61 -22.78
N CYS A 225 15.46 7.84 -22.52
CA CYS A 225 16.81 8.05 -22.02
C CYS A 225 17.02 7.44 -20.62
N THR A 226 16.02 7.51 -19.73
CA THR A 226 16.10 6.88 -18.41
C THR A 226 16.08 5.35 -18.52
N ASN A 227 15.19 4.81 -19.35
CA ASN A 227 15.13 3.37 -19.60
C ASN A 227 16.46 2.85 -20.21
N HIS A 228 17.08 3.62 -21.11
CA HIS A 228 18.38 3.28 -21.66
C HIS A 228 19.49 3.21 -20.58
N ILE A 229 19.49 4.11 -19.60
CA ILE A 229 20.44 4.06 -18.48
C ILE A 229 20.27 2.76 -17.68
N VAL A 230 19.03 2.32 -17.45
CA VAL A 230 18.72 1.06 -16.76
C VAL A 230 19.19 -0.15 -17.58
N ASP A 231 19.01 -0.13 -18.90
CA ASP A 231 19.45 -1.20 -19.78
C ASP A 231 20.98 -1.34 -19.88
N GLU A 232 21.71 -0.25 -19.69
CA GLU A 232 23.17 -0.24 -19.69
C GLU A 232 23.81 -0.50 -18.31
N ALA A 233 22.99 -0.63 -17.27
CA ALA A 233 23.46 -0.87 -15.91
C ALA A 233 24.06 -2.27 -15.75
N ASP A 234 25.10 -2.39 -14.93
CA ASP A 234 25.67 -3.66 -14.50
C ASP A 234 25.22 -4.08 -13.09
N LEU A 235 24.43 -3.23 -12.45
CA LEU A 235 23.78 -3.48 -11.17
C LEU A 235 22.56 -2.57 -11.03
N ILE A 236 21.41 -3.14 -10.67
CA ILE A 236 20.22 -2.37 -10.30
C ILE A 236 19.97 -2.46 -8.80
N ILE A 237 19.66 -1.32 -8.19
CA ILE A 237 19.28 -1.23 -6.77
C ILE A 237 17.83 -0.75 -6.71
N TYR A 238 16.89 -1.66 -6.50
CA TYR A 238 15.48 -1.35 -6.28
C TYR A 238 15.22 -1.01 -4.82
N LEU A 239 14.59 0.13 -4.58
CA LEU A 239 14.21 0.61 -3.25
C LEU A 239 12.69 0.67 -3.12
N GLY A 240 12.12 -0.22 -2.29
CA GLY A 240 10.68 -0.28 -2.03
C GLY A 240 9.84 -0.52 -3.27
N SER A 241 10.22 -1.52 -4.08
CA SER A 241 9.62 -1.83 -5.37
C SER A 241 9.14 -3.26 -5.44
N ASN A 242 7.92 -3.43 -5.94
CA ASN A 242 7.36 -4.74 -6.32
C ASN A 242 7.79 -5.20 -7.72
N THR A 243 8.68 -4.48 -8.39
CA THR A 243 9.17 -4.79 -9.75
C THR A 243 8.06 -5.09 -10.76
N SER A 244 6.99 -4.27 -10.70
CA SER A 244 5.79 -4.44 -11.55
C SER A 244 6.11 -4.29 -13.04
N ASP A 245 5.13 -4.67 -13.87
CA ASP A 245 5.15 -4.46 -15.32
C ASP A 245 5.38 -2.99 -15.69
N HIS A 246 4.80 -2.06 -14.94
CA HIS A 246 5.01 -0.63 -15.18
C HIS A 246 6.42 -0.18 -14.85
N THR A 247 7.02 -0.68 -13.77
CA THR A 247 8.39 -0.35 -13.36
C THR A 247 9.43 -0.93 -14.33
N THR A 248 9.16 -2.11 -14.88
CA THR A 248 10.10 -2.90 -15.70
C THR A 248 9.78 -2.87 -17.19
N ALA A 249 8.86 -2.00 -17.63
CA ALA A 249 8.35 -1.95 -19.01
C ALA A 249 7.92 -3.33 -19.54
N GLY A 250 7.03 -4.00 -18.78
CA GLY A 250 6.54 -5.33 -19.14
C GLY A 250 7.60 -6.43 -18.94
N TRP A 251 8.41 -6.31 -17.89
CA TRP A 251 9.53 -7.22 -17.55
C TRP A 251 10.58 -7.35 -18.68
N THR A 252 10.74 -6.29 -19.48
CA THR A 252 11.80 -6.21 -20.48
C THR A 252 13.06 -5.53 -19.96
N MET A 253 12.98 -4.84 -18.82
CA MET A 253 14.09 -4.15 -18.17
C MET A 253 14.20 -4.57 -16.70
N PRO A 254 15.43 -4.63 -16.16
CA PRO A 254 16.72 -4.59 -16.84
C PRO A 254 16.93 -5.79 -17.75
N LYS A 255 18.02 -5.81 -18.52
CA LYS A 255 18.40 -6.97 -19.35
C LYS A 255 18.53 -8.22 -18.48
N SER A 256 18.13 -9.35 -19.01
CA SER A 256 18.26 -10.64 -18.32
C SER A 256 19.71 -10.89 -17.88
N GLY A 257 19.88 -11.34 -16.63
CA GLY A 257 21.18 -11.59 -16.03
C GLY A 257 21.84 -10.37 -15.36
N THR A 258 21.23 -9.18 -15.41
CA THR A 258 21.72 -8.02 -14.66
C THR A 258 21.54 -8.29 -13.16
N PRO A 259 22.60 -8.21 -12.34
CA PRO A 259 22.49 -8.35 -10.89
C PRO A 259 21.54 -7.31 -10.27
N ILE A 260 20.77 -7.73 -9.27
CA ILE A 260 19.77 -6.89 -8.60
C ILE A 260 19.99 -6.93 -7.08
N ILE A 261 19.96 -5.76 -6.46
CA ILE A 261 19.75 -5.58 -5.02
C ILE A 261 18.33 -5.05 -4.85
N GLN A 262 17.51 -5.74 -4.07
CA GLN A 262 16.17 -5.29 -3.76
C GLN A 262 16.03 -5.04 -2.26
N ILE A 263 15.56 -3.86 -1.88
CA ILE A 263 15.30 -3.46 -0.48
C ILE A 263 13.82 -3.18 -0.35
N ASP A 264 13.13 -4.04 0.38
CA ASP A 264 11.70 -3.92 0.62
C ASP A 264 11.33 -4.38 2.03
N ILE A 265 10.19 -3.88 2.54
CA ILE A 265 9.62 -4.30 3.82
C ILE A 265 8.88 -5.65 3.69
N ASP A 266 8.44 -5.99 2.49
CA ASP A 266 7.72 -7.23 2.20
C ASP A 266 8.67 -8.32 1.70
N PRO A 267 8.94 -9.36 2.51
CA PRO A 267 9.83 -10.43 2.10
C PRO A 267 9.29 -11.23 0.89
N VAL A 268 7.99 -11.16 0.62
CA VAL A 268 7.37 -11.86 -0.53
C VAL A 268 7.69 -11.15 -1.85
N GLU A 269 8.00 -9.85 -1.81
CA GLU A 269 8.39 -9.09 -3.00
C GLU A 269 9.87 -9.29 -3.37
N LEU A 270 10.71 -9.76 -2.44
CA LEU A 270 12.14 -9.95 -2.70
C LEU A 270 12.39 -11.11 -3.67
N GLY A 271 12.91 -10.78 -4.86
CA GLY A 271 13.20 -11.77 -5.90
C GLY A 271 11.96 -12.39 -6.54
N ARG A 272 10.84 -11.70 -6.53
CA ARG A 272 9.56 -12.19 -7.08
C ARG A 272 9.56 -12.23 -8.63
N ASN A 273 10.20 -11.26 -9.27
CA ASN A 273 10.27 -11.11 -10.73
C ASN A 273 11.71 -11.04 -11.21
#